data_d91930f0cd47dadee3d05293db90df9b
#
_entry.id   d91930f0cd47dadee3d05293db90df9b
#
_cell.length_a   1.000
_cell.length_b   1.000
_cell.length_c   1.000
_cell.angle_alpha   90.00
_cell.angle_beta   90.00
_cell.angle_gamma   90.00
#
_symmetry.space_group_name_H-M   'P 1'
#
loop_
_entity.id
_entity.type
_entity.pdbx_description
1 polymer ?
#
loop_
_entity_poly.entity_id
_entity_poly.type
_entity_poly.pdbx_seq_one_letter_code
_entity_poly.pdbx_strand_id
1 'polypeptide(L)'
;KIMWLLDAYRHKDVNVSQRALVGVIFIFYIHRTRLLYYPELIKRVDLMDEIPSFREDVARIYRQMLLCQETEKIDKKMREEIIPEMLKNVSSMKNIRFGFEENDEENDDKNPDWEDAFEQSGLGDKLREMNELQLEGADVYMSTFSSLKSYPFFREVQNWFYPFSKQQSNVLKALKQVGNEGSSLLDLILQSGFFSNSDKYSLFFTIHQLPKMQQE
;
A
#
# COMPACT_ATOMS: atom_id res chain seq x y z
N LYS A 1 23.69 10.28 -12.95
CA LYS A 1 22.52 9.44 -12.54
C LYS A 1 21.26 10.27 -12.33
N ILE A 2 21.33 11.42 -11.61
CA ILE A 2 20.16 12.25 -11.35
C ILE A 2 19.54 12.82 -12.63
N MET A 3 20.34 13.26 -13.59
CA MET A 3 19.87 13.72 -14.90
C MET A 3 19.07 12.63 -15.61
N TRP A 4 19.54 11.39 -15.53
CA TRP A 4 18.82 10.24 -16.06
C TRP A 4 17.45 10.03 -15.39
N LEU A 5 17.35 10.23 -14.07
CA LEU A 5 16.04 10.15 -13.37
C LEU A 5 15.10 11.29 -13.80
N LEU A 6 15.62 12.50 -14.01
CA LEU A 6 14.82 13.61 -14.55
C LEU A 6 14.32 13.33 -15.97
N ASP A 7 15.11 12.64 -16.78
CA ASP A 7 14.67 12.19 -18.10
C ASP A 7 13.62 11.07 -17.99
N ALA A 8 13.80 10.13 -17.05
CA ALA A 8 12.87 9.03 -16.80
C ALA A 8 11.53 9.50 -16.25
N TYR A 9 11.46 10.65 -15.55
CA TYR A 9 10.18 11.26 -15.14
C TYR A 9 9.27 11.57 -16.34
N ARG A 10 9.83 11.82 -17.52
CA ARG A 10 9.07 12.08 -18.75
C ARG A 10 8.57 10.81 -19.45
N HIS A 11 8.79 9.64 -18.87
CA HIS A 11 8.35 8.37 -19.43
C HIS A 11 6.82 8.26 -19.41
N LYS A 12 6.26 7.59 -20.44
CA LYS A 12 4.81 7.42 -20.58
C LYS A 12 4.19 6.51 -19.51
N ASP A 13 4.95 5.54 -19.01
CA ASP A 13 4.52 4.66 -17.92
C ASP A 13 4.59 5.42 -16.59
N VAL A 14 3.42 5.57 -15.95
CA VAL A 14 3.26 6.27 -14.67
C VAL A 14 4.12 5.65 -13.56
N ASN A 15 4.28 4.33 -13.55
CA ASN A 15 5.12 3.66 -12.57
C ASN A 15 6.60 4.05 -12.71
N VAL A 16 7.08 4.22 -13.94
CA VAL A 16 8.46 4.66 -14.21
C VAL A 16 8.61 6.13 -13.83
N SER A 17 7.69 6.98 -14.31
CA SER A 17 7.69 8.42 -14.09
C SER A 17 7.67 8.76 -12.60
N GLN A 18 6.69 8.26 -11.85
CA GLN A 18 6.55 8.58 -10.43
C GLN A 18 7.72 8.05 -9.58
N ARG A 19 8.21 6.85 -9.84
CA ARG A 19 9.40 6.31 -9.15
C ARG A 19 10.65 7.11 -9.43
N ALA A 20 10.81 7.58 -10.66
CA ALA A 20 11.94 8.44 -11.02
C ALA A 20 11.89 9.75 -10.24
N LEU A 21 10.72 10.38 -10.12
CA LEU A 21 10.55 11.62 -9.37
C LEU A 21 10.79 11.42 -7.87
N VAL A 22 10.27 10.35 -7.27
CA VAL A 22 10.57 9.97 -5.88
C VAL A 22 12.08 9.85 -5.68
N GLY A 23 12.78 9.17 -6.60
CA GLY A 23 14.23 9.04 -6.57
C GLY A 23 14.96 10.40 -6.63
N VAL A 24 14.49 11.33 -7.47
CA VAL A 24 15.03 12.70 -7.55
C VAL A 24 14.86 13.42 -6.22
N ILE A 25 13.67 13.37 -5.62
CA ILE A 25 13.37 14.04 -4.34
C ILE A 25 14.27 13.50 -3.22
N PHE A 26 14.42 12.18 -3.10
CA PHE A 26 15.32 11.58 -2.10
C PHE A 26 16.78 11.99 -2.32
N ILE A 27 17.27 12.00 -3.55
CA ILE A 27 18.65 12.42 -3.85
C ILE A 27 18.84 13.90 -3.50
N PHE A 28 17.86 14.75 -3.80
CA PHE A 28 17.91 16.17 -3.44
C PHE A 28 17.93 16.36 -1.93
N TYR A 29 17.11 15.64 -1.20
CA TYR A 29 17.08 15.68 0.26
C TYR A 29 18.44 15.27 0.87
N ILE A 30 18.96 14.12 0.45
CA ILE A 30 20.22 13.55 0.98
C ILE A 30 21.43 14.45 0.63
N HIS A 31 21.45 15.02 -0.59
CA HIS A 31 22.58 15.78 -1.10
C HIS A 31 22.33 17.30 -1.16
N ARG A 32 21.35 17.81 -0.40
CA ARG A 32 20.91 19.22 -0.47
C ARG A 32 22.03 20.24 -0.36
N THR A 33 23.06 19.97 0.44
CA THR A 33 24.23 20.87 0.60
C THR A 33 25.15 20.90 -0.63
N ARG A 34 25.08 19.85 -1.47
CA ARG A 34 25.91 19.73 -2.67
C ARG A 34 25.25 20.26 -3.93
N LEU A 35 23.94 20.47 -3.93
CA LEU A 35 23.18 20.87 -5.12
C LEU A 35 23.68 22.20 -5.69
N LEU A 36 24.11 23.12 -4.83
CA LEU A 36 24.65 24.44 -5.23
C LEU A 36 25.87 24.34 -6.11
N TYR A 37 26.62 23.24 -6.07
CA TYR A 37 27.80 23.01 -6.90
C TYR A 37 27.48 22.48 -8.30
N TYR A 38 26.19 22.23 -8.61
CA TYR A 38 25.73 21.66 -9.88
C TYR A 38 24.72 22.58 -10.57
N PRO A 39 25.11 23.73 -11.11
CA PRO A 39 24.19 24.70 -11.70
C PRO A 39 23.41 24.13 -12.90
N GLU A 40 24.00 23.19 -13.62
CA GLU A 40 23.33 22.47 -14.73
C GLU A 40 22.12 21.65 -14.25
N LEU A 41 22.23 21.08 -13.04
CA LEU A 41 21.13 20.33 -12.43
C LEU A 41 20.00 21.27 -12.03
N ILE A 42 20.32 22.43 -11.46
CA ILE A 42 19.34 23.44 -11.08
C ILE A 42 18.59 23.91 -12.33
N LYS A 43 19.31 24.30 -13.39
CA LYS A 43 18.69 24.68 -14.67
C LYS A 43 17.78 23.59 -15.23
N ARG A 44 18.15 22.32 -15.07
CA ARG A 44 17.32 21.20 -15.54
C ARG A 44 16.03 21.09 -14.73
N VAL A 45 16.08 21.32 -13.42
CA VAL A 45 14.89 21.34 -12.56
C VAL A 45 13.99 22.53 -12.93
N ASP A 46 14.57 23.71 -13.18
CA ASP A 46 13.80 24.88 -13.61
C ASP A 46 13.03 24.60 -14.91
N LEU A 47 13.65 23.90 -15.87
CA LEU A 47 12.98 23.46 -17.08
C LEU A 47 11.88 22.42 -16.82
N MET A 48 12.02 21.57 -15.81
CA MET A 48 10.97 20.63 -15.41
C MET A 48 9.79 21.34 -14.78
N ASP A 49 10.03 22.45 -14.08
CA ASP A 49 9.00 23.27 -13.46
C ASP A 49 8.03 23.94 -14.48
N GLU A 50 8.44 24.04 -15.75
CA GLU A 50 7.58 24.46 -16.85
C GLU A 50 6.51 23.40 -17.21
N ILE A 51 6.67 22.15 -16.76
CA ILE A 51 5.69 21.07 -16.97
C ILE A 51 4.57 21.22 -15.93
N PRO A 52 3.31 21.44 -16.32
CA PRO A 52 2.22 21.74 -15.38
C PRO A 52 2.04 20.69 -14.28
N SER A 53 2.18 19.40 -14.62
CA SER A 53 2.02 18.29 -13.65
C SER A 53 3.19 18.15 -12.68
N PHE A 54 4.36 18.72 -12.99
CA PHE A 54 5.57 18.51 -12.18
C PHE A 54 5.42 19.04 -10.76
N ARG A 55 4.90 20.25 -10.61
CA ARG A 55 4.66 20.86 -9.28
C ARG A 55 3.65 20.07 -8.47
N GLU A 56 2.57 19.62 -9.11
CA GLU A 56 1.54 18.82 -8.46
C GLU A 56 2.10 17.47 -7.99
N ASP A 57 2.87 16.81 -8.84
CA ASP A 57 3.49 15.53 -8.52
C ASP A 57 4.52 15.66 -7.38
N VAL A 58 5.35 16.71 -7.41
CA VAL A 58 6.29 17.02 -6.31
C VAL A 58 5.54 17.30 -5.00
N ALA A 59 4.48 18.11 -5.05
CA ALA A 59 3.67 18.42 -3.88
C ALA A 59 3.01 17.18 -3.31
N ARG A 60 2.49 16.29 -4.15
CA ARG A 60 1.87 15.02 -3.75
C ARG A 60 2.87 14.10 -3.06
N ILE A 61 4.07 13.95 -3.63
CA ILE A 61 5.14 13.14 -3.02
C ILE A 61 5.59 13.75 -1.69
N TYR A 62 5.76 15.07 -1.63
CA TYR A 62 6.15 15.75 -0.41
C TYR A 62 5.11 15.61 0.70
N ARG A 63 3.81 15.74 0.36
CA ARG A 63 2.72 15.48 1.29
C ARG A 63 2.81 14.05 1.84
N GLN A 64 3.03 13.06 0.97
CA GLN A 64 3.18 11.67 1.38
C GLN A 64 4.39 11.45 2.31
N MET A 65 5.51 12.13 2.06
CA MET A 65 6.67 12.09 2.96
C MET A 65 6.37 12.68 4.35
N LEU A 66 5.55 13.73 4.42
CA LEU A 66 5.09 14.28 5.71
C LEU A 66 4.17 13.31 6.45
N LEU A 67 3.23 12.69 5.75
CA LEU A 67 2.33 11.68 6.33
C LEU A 67 3.10 10.47 6.87
N CYS A 68 4.20 10.06 6.22
CA CYS A 68 5.06 8.98 6.72
C CYS A 68 5.67 9.28 8.11
N GLN A 69 5.78 10.54 8.52
CA GLN A 69 6.26 10.90 9.87
C GLN A 69 5.22 10.58 10.95
N GLU A 70 3.95 10.54 10.60
CA GLU A 70 2.86 10.20 11.51
C GLU A 70 2.61 8.67 11.60
N THR A 71 3.27 7.88 10.76
CA THR A 71 3.02 6.43 10.65
C THR A 71 3.21 5.72 11.99
N GLU A 72 4.19 6.12 12.80
CA GLU A 72 4.42 5.51 14.12
C GLU A 72 3.25 5.75 15.09
N LYS A 73 2.67 6.93 15.08
CA LYS A 73 1.49 7.27 15.91
C LYS A 73 0.27 6.48 15.44
N ILE A 74 0.09 6.39 14.12
CA ILE A 74 -1.01 5.64 13.52
C ILE A 74 -0.87 4.15 13.83
N ASP A 75 0.33 3.59 13.69
CA ASP A 75 0.62 2.20 14.03
C ASP A 75 0.33 1.90 15.51
N LYS A 76 0.75 2.79 16.41
CA LYS A 76 0.45 2.67 17.84
C LYS A 76 -1.07 2.67 18.09
N LYS A 77 -1.80 3.60 17.49
CA LYS A 77 -3.26 3.68 17.61
C LYS A 77 -3.95 2.43 17.06
N MET A 78 -3.49 1.94 15.92
CA MET A 78 -3.99 0.67 15.34
C MET A 78 -3.83 -0.50 16.31
N ARG A 79 -2.64 -0.65 16.91
CA ARG A 79 -2.35 -1.77 17.82
C ARG A 79 -3.01 -1.64 19.18
N GLU A 80 -3.08 -0.47 19.75
CA GLU A 80 -3.54 -0.26 21.12
C GLU A 80 -5.04 -0.05 21.24
N GLU A 81 -5.66 0.54 20.21
CA GLU A 81 -7.07 0.92 20.24
C GLU A 81 -7.93 0.12 19.25
N ILE A 82 -7.58 0.14 17.94
CA ILE A 82 -8.46 -0.33 16.89
C ILE A 82 -8.48 -1.87 16.83
N ILE A 83 -7.31 -2.50 16.69
CA ILE A 83 -7.21 -3.96 16.56
C ILE A 83 -7.78 -4.71 17.78
N PRO A 84 -7.48 -4.30 19.05
CA PRO A 84 -8.07 -4.98 20.20
C PRO A 84 -9.59 -4.89 20.28
N GLU A 85 -10.18 -3.75 19.89
CA GLU A 85 -11.63 -3.61 19.83
C GLU A 85 -12.25 -4.46 18.72
N MET A 86 -11.62 -4.49 17.54
CA MET A 86 -12.03 -5.38 16.46
C MET A 86 -12.03 -6.85 16.91
N LEU A 87 -10.96 -7.30 17.58
CA LEU A 87 -10.84 -8.68 18.06
C LEU A 87 -11.86 -9.05 19.15
N LYS A 88 -12.18 -8.12 20.06
CA LYS A 88 -13.22 -8.34 21.06
C LYS A 88 -14.58 -8.57 20.45
N ASN A 89 -14.88 -7.89 19.35
CA ASN A 89 -16.17 -7.92 18.68
C ASN A 89 -16.27 -9.01 17.58
N VAL A 90 -15.14 -9.63 17.19
CA VAL A 90 -15.11 -10.72 16.18
C VAL A 90 -15.95 -11.93 16.62
N SER A 91 -16.07 -12.22 17.92
CA SER A 91 -16.95 -13.29 18.41
C SER A 91 -18.44 -13.01 18.17
N SER A 92 -18.83 -11.74 18.11
CA SER A 92 -20.19 -11.29 17.74
C SER A 92 -20.33 -11.15 16.21
N MET A 93 -19.21 -11.05 15.52
CA MET A 93 -19.09 -10.77 14.08
C MET A 93 -18.97 -12.02 13.20
N LYS A 94 -19.26 -13.22 13.69
CA LYS A 94 -19.19 -14.46 12.88
C LYS A 94 -19.95 -14.41 11.55
N ASN A 95 -20.79 -13.39 11.34
CA ASN A 95 -21.60 -13.19 10.14
C ASN A 95 -21.23 -11.94 9.35
N ILE A 96 -20.21 -11.16 9.75
CA ILE A 96 -19.77 -10.01 8.97
C ILE A 96 -18.72 -10.50 7.98
N ARG A 97 -19.13 -10.74 6.74
CA ARG A 97 -18.22 -10.87 5.61
C ARG A 97 -17.51 -9.53 5.44
N PHE A 98 -16.23 -9.48 5.67
CA PHE A 98 -15.39 -8.32 5.30
C PHE A 98 -15.57 -8.10 3.80
N GLY A 99 -16.16 -6.95 3.45
CA GLY A 99 -16.64 -6.61 2.12
C GLY A 99 -15.59 -6.64 1.03
N PHE A 100 -15.36 -7.82 0.46
CA PHE A 100 -14.77 -8.04 -0.85
C PHE A 100 -15.81 -8.38 -1.93
N GLU A 101 -17.08 -8.25 -1.64
CA GLU A 101 -18.16 -8.43 -2.62
C GLU A 101 -18.77 -7.06 -2.94
N GLU A 102 -18.27 -6.46 -4.03
CA GLU A 102 -19.06 -5.53 -4.83
C GLU A 102 -20.18 -6.35 -5.50
N ASN A 103 -21.42 -5.92 -5.27
CA ASN A 103 -22.64 -6.34 -5.98
C ASN A 103 -23.20 -7.74 -5.71
N ASP A 104 -24.04 -7.83 -4.69
CA ASP A 104 -25.29 -8.58 -4.84
C ASP A 104 -26.43 -7.75 -4.24
N GLU A 105 -27.23 -7.15 -5.12
CA GLU A 105 -28.41 -6.32 -4.82
C GLU A 105 -29.63 -7.12 -4.34
N GLU A 106 -29.46 -8.31 -3.77
CA GLU A 106 -30.57 -9.09 -3.27
C GLU A 106 -30.21 -9.87 -2.01
N ASN A 107 -30.08 -9.18 -0.86
CA ASN A 107 -30.42 -9.76 0.44
C ASN A 107 -30.80 -8.67 1.43
N ASP A 108 -32.07 -8.36 1.45
CA ASP A 108 -32.73 -7.41 2.34
C ASP A 108 -32.99 -8.03 3.74
N ASP A 109 -31.98 -8.73 4.27
CA ASP A 109 -32.00 -9.27 5.64
C ASP A 109 -31.05 -8.43 6.53
N LYS A 110 -31.36 -7.12 6.59
CA LYS A 110 -30.79 -6.25 7.61
C LYS A 110 -31.41 -6.61 8.95
N ASN A 111 -30.70 -7.46 9.70
CA ASN A 111 -31.03 -7.66 11.10
C ASN A 111 -30.69 -6.40 11.89
N PRO A 112 -31.66 -5.59 12.35
CA PRO A 112 -31.40 -4.31 13.03
C PRO A 112 -30.57 -4.48 14.31
N ASP A 113 -30.62 -5.64 14.95
CA ASP A 113 -29.92 -5.91 16.20
C ASP A 113 -28.38 -5.91 16.07
N TRP A 114 -27.84 -6.20 14.88
CA TRP A 114 -26.39 -6.15 14.68
C TRP A 114 -25.88 -4.73 14.36
N GLU A 115 -26.69 -3.90 13.69
CA GLU A 115 -26.35 -2.49 13.46
C GLU A 115 -26.28 -1.74 14.79
N ASP A 116 -27.26 -1.95 15.68
CA ASP A 116 -27.28 -1.36 17.01
C ASP A 116 -26.11 -1.85 17.87
N ALA A 117 -25.77 -3.14 17.82
CA ALA A 117 -24.62 -3.71 18.53
C ALA A 117 -23.29 -3.19 17.98
N PHE A 118 -23.20 -2.97 16.66
CA PHE A 118 -22.04 -2.42 15.99
C PHE A 118 -21.82 -0.95 16.33
N GLU A 119 -22.90 -0.14 16.33
CA GLU A 119 -22.82 1.27 16.74
C GLU A 119 -22.52 1.43 18.24
N GLN A 120 -23.13 0.62 19.10
CA GLN A 120 -22.87 0.64 20.55
C GLN A 120 -21.45 0.18 20.93
N SER A 121 -20.81 -0.62 20.10
CA SER A 121 -19.43 -1.07 20.34
C SER A 121 -18.36 0.00 20.08
N GLY A 122 -18.73 1.13 19.47
CA GLY A 122 -17.78 2.15 19.02
C GLY A 122 -16.85 1.70 17.87
N LEU A 123 -17.04 0.48 17.35
CA LEU A 123 -16.24 -0.07 16.27
C LEU A 123 -16.49 0.64 14.95
N GLY A 124 -17.73 1.06 14.69
CA GLY A 124 -18.10 1.84 13.52
C GLY A 124 -17.30 3.14 13.41
N ASP A 125 -17.18 3.87 14.53
CA ASP A 125 -16.41 5.10 14.58
C ASP A 125 -14.91 4.84 14.37
N LYS A 126 -14.36 3.76 14.93
CA LYS A 126 -12.96 3.37 14.74
C LYS A 126 -12.64 2.96 13.30
N LEU A 127 -13.55 2.24 12.64
CA LEU A 127 -13.39 1.90 11.22
C LEU A 127 -13.52 3.14 10.32
N ARG A 128 -14.44 4.05 10.65
CA ARG A 128 -14.56 5.32 9.93
C ARG A 128 -13.28 6.14 10.05
N GLU A 129 -12.74 6.27 11.26
CA GLU A 129 -11.48 6.95 11.51
C GLU A 129 -10.32 6.31 10.73
N MET A 130 -10.23 4.98 10.69
CA MET A 130 -9.23 4.26 9.90
C MET A 130 -9.37 4.55 8.41
N ASN A 131 -10.61 4.56 7.89
CA ASN A 131 -10.89 4.90 6.49
C ASN A 131 -10.50 6.35 6.17
N GLU A 132 -10.79 7.30 7.05
CA GLU A 132 -10.41 8.70 6.87
C GLU A 132 -8.89 8.85 6.79
N LEU A 133 -8.15 8.23 7.72
CA LEU A 133 -6.68 8.20 7.68
C LEU A 133 -6.15 7.60 6.38
N GLN A 134 -6.76 6.51 5.90
CA GLN A 134 -6.37 5.87 4.65
C GLN A 134 -6.65 6.75 3.43
N LEU A 135 -7.79 7.44 3.40
CA LEU A 135 -8.13 8.39 2.33
C LEU A 135 -7.18 9.60 2.32
N GLU A 136 -6.68 10.00 3.48
CA GLU A 136 -5.64 11.02 3.59
C GLU A 136 -4.26 10.52 3.11
N GLY A 137 -4.10 9.23 2.89
CA GLY A 137 -2.87 8.60 2.39
C GLY A 137 -1.96 8.06 3.49
N ALA A 138 -2.46 7.89 4.71
CA ALA A 138 -1.70 7.27 5.80
C ALA A 138 -1.59 5.75 5.61
N ASP A 139 -0.47 5.16 6.02
CA ASP A 139 -0.26 3.71 6.01
C ASP A 139 -0.86 3.08 7.28
N VAL A 140 -2.15 2.77 7.22
CA VAL A 140 -2.89 2.11 8.32
C VAL A 140 -2.57 0.62 8.44
N TYR A 141 -1.90 0.03 7.45
CA TYR A 141 -1.58 -1.40 7.39
C TYR A 141 -0.14 -1.72 7.77
N MET A 142 0.67 -0.72 8.12
CA MET A 142 2.10 -0.89 8.42
C MET A 142 2.34 -1.98 9.47
N SER A 143 1.59 -1.99 10.57
CA SER A 143 1.74 -2.99 11.63
C SER A 143 1.52 -4.41 11.16
N THR A 144 0.53 -4.59 10.28
CA THR A 144 0.18 -5.89 9.72
C THR A 144 1.24 -6.36 8.73
N PHE A 145 1.60 -5.51 7.77
CA PHE A 145 2.46 -5.93 6.66
C PHE A 145 3.96 -5.85 6.97
N SER A 146 4.40 -5.06 7.96
CA SER A 146 5.81 -4.99 8.35
C SER A 146 6.35 -6.33 8.83
N SER A 147 5.55 -7.08 9.60
CA SER A 147 5.91 -8.42 10.07
C SER A 147 6.05 -9.43 8.92
N LEU A 148 5.33 -9.22 7.82
CA LEU A 148 5.35 -10.07 6.63
C LEU A 148 6.50 -9.76 5.66
N LYS A 149 7.34 -8.76 5.95
CA LYS A 149 8.51 -8.40 5.12
C LYS A 149 9.76 -9.24 5.42
N SER A 150 9.64 -10.32 6.20
CA SER A 150 10.75 -11.22 6.53
C SER A 150 11.18 -12.16 5.40
N TYR A 151 10.40 -12.26 4.33
CA TYR A 151 10.70 -13.11 3.17
C TYR A 151 12.03 -12.76 2.51
N PRO A 152 12.78 -13.76 2.01
CA PRO A 152 14.03 -13.54 1.28
C PRO A 152 13.90 -12.57 0.10
N PHE A 153 12.71 -12.51 -0.53
CA PHE A 153 12.37 -11.55 -1.58
C PHE A 153 12.68 -10.10 -1.18
N PHE A 154 12.38 -9.71 0.07
CA PHE A 154 12.56 -8.35 0.56
C PHE A 154 13.99 -8.02 1.03
N ARG A 155 14.91 -8.97 1.00
CA ARG A 155 16.33 -8.70 1.27
C ARG A 155 16.98 -7.86 0.17
N GLU A 156 16.43 -7.91 -1.02
CA GLU A 156 16.85 -7.08 -2.14
C GLU A 156 16.02 -5.80 -2.20
N VAL A 157 16.68 -4.63 -2.00
CA VAL A 157 16.01 -3.31 -1.91
C VAL A 157 15.12 -3.02 -3.13
N GLN A 158 15.54 -3.42 -4.32
CA GLN A 158 14.77 -3.22 -5.54
C GLN A 158 13.39 -3.87 -5.51
N ASN A 159 13.23 -4.98 -4.79
CA ASN A 159 11.97 -5.72 -4.72
C ASN A 159 10.89 -4.97 -3.91
N TRP A 160 11.28 -4.04 -3.05
CA TRP A 160 10.33 -3.16 -2.35
C TRP A 160 9.60 -2.20 -3.30
N PHE A 161 10.21 -1.91 -4.43
CA PHE A 161 9.70 -0.96 -5.42
C PHE A 161 9.19 -1.63 -6.70
N TYR A 162 9.25 -2.94 -6.79
CA TYR A 162 8.80 -3.66 -7.98
C TYR A 162 7.27 -3.60 -8.10
N PRO A 163 6.70 -3.25 -9.27
CA PRO A 163 5.27 -3.37 -9.51
C PRO A 163 4.81 -4.81 -9.29
N PHE A 164 3.68 -5.01 -8.60
CA PHE A 164 3.15 -6.35 -8.42
C PHE A 164 2.70 -6.93 -9.77
N SER A 165 3.22 -8.08 -10.13
CA SER A 165 3.01 -8.68 -11.45
C SER A 165 3.02 -10.21 -11.39
N LYS A 166 2.12 -10.85 -12.16
CA LYS A 166 2.12 -12.30 -12.41
C LYS A 166 3.42 -12.79 -13.05
N GLN A 167 4.10 -11.92 -13.79
CA GLN A 167 5.33 -12.27 -14.54
C GLN A 167 6.60 -12.20 -13.68
N GLN A 168 6.49 -11.71 -12.46
CA GLN A 168 7.62 -11.66 -11.55
C GLN A 168 8.12 -13.09 -11.23
N SER A 169 9.42 -13.34 -11.35
CA SER A 169 10.01 -14.69 -11.32
C SER A 169 9.70 -15.47 -10.04
N ASN A 170 9.66 -14.81 -8.87
CA ASN A 170 9.34 -15.44 -7.60
C ASN A 170 7.85 -15.78 -7.48
N VAL A 171 6.96 -14.94 -8.06
CA VAL A 171 5.51 -15.21 -8.16
C VAL A 171 5.29 -16.44 -9.06
N LEU A 172 5.91 -16.48 -10.24
CA LEU A 172 5.81 -17.63 -11.13
C LEU A 172 6.31 -18.94 -10.50
N LYS A 173 7.38 -18.89 -9.69
CA LYS A 173 7.87 -20.06 -8.97
C LYS A 173 6.86 -20.54 -7.93
N ALA A 174 6.27 -19.64 -7.17
CA ALA A 174 5.27 -19.97 -6.16
C ALA A 174 4.00 -20.55 -6.79
N LEU A 175 3.49 -19.96 -7.87
CA LEU A 175 2.32 -20.47 -8.61
C LEU A 175 2.52 -21.88 -9.16
N LYS A 176 3.73 -22.22 -9.63
CA LYS A 176 4.03 -23.58 -10.10
C LYS A 176 3.95 -24.63 -8.99
N GLN A 177 4.11 -24.23 -7.74
CA GLN A 177 4.03 -25.13 -6.59
C GLN A 177 2.59 -25.38 -6.11
N VAL A 178 1.68 -24.41 -6.32
CA VAL A 178 0.31 -24.44 -5.77
C VAL A 178 -0.76 -24.86 -6.80
N GLY A 179 -0.47 -24.77 -8.10
CA GLY A 179 -1.42 -25.11 -9.17
C GLY A 179 -2.45 -24.01 -9.47
N ASN A 180 -3.61 -24.38 -10.03
CA ASN A 180 -4.59 -23.43 -10.56
C ASN A 180 -5.34 -22.61 -9.50
N GLU A 181 -5.44 -23.10 -8.27
CA GLU A 181 -6.14 -22.39 -7.17
C GLU A 181 -5.48 -21.06 -6.79
N GLY A 182 -4.16 -20.98 -6.93
CA GLY A 182 -3.41 -19.74 -6.70
C GLY A 182 -3.70 -18.60 -7.69
N SER A 183 -4.34 -18.90 -8.82
CA SER A 183 -4.60 -17.91 -9.87
C SER A 183 -5.75 -16.95 -9.49
N SER A 184 -6.83 -17.45 -8.89
CA SER A 184 -7.99 -16.64 -8.48
C SER A 184 -7.61 -15.64 -7.38
N LEU A 185 -6.89 -16.10 -6.36
CA LEU A 185 -6.40 -15.24 -5.29
C LEU A 185 -5.44 -14.16 -5.79
N LEU A 186 -4.57 -14.53 -6.73
CA LEU A 186 -3.65 -13.57 -7.35
C LEU A 186 -4.41 -12.47 -8.09
N ASP A 187 -5.52 -12.79 -8.75
CA ASP A 187 -6.36 -11.81 -9.42
C ASP A 187 -7.02 -10.84 -8.44
N LEU A 188 -7.51 -11.32 -7.30
CA LEU A 188 -8.03 -10.48 -6.22
C LEU A 188 -6.95 -9.53 -5.67
N ILE A 189 -5.74 -10.03 -5.41
CA ILE A 189 -4.64 -9.21 -4.93
C ILE A 189 -4.25 -8.15 -5.97
N LEU A 190 -4.25 -8.51 -7.27
CA LEU A 190 -3.95 -7.56 -8.34
C LEU A 190 -4.96 -6.43 -8.43
N GLN A 191 -6.24 -6.74 -8.28
CA GLN A 191 -7.34 -5.77 -8.38
C GLN A 191 -7.42 -4.85 -7.16
N SER A 192 -6.91 -5.28 -6.00
CA SER A 192 -6.93 -4.46 -4.79
C SER A 192 -6.21 -3.13 -4.98
N GLY A 193 -6.93 -2.02 -4.82
CA GLY A 193 -6.39 -0.66 -4.84
C GLY A 193 -5.78 -0.22 -3.50
N PHE A 194 -6.09 -0.93 -2.41
CA PHE A 194 -5.74 -0.51 -1.05
C PHE A 194 -4.29 -0.84 -0.65
N PHE A 195 -3.72 -1.89 -1.21
CA PHE A 195 -2.39 -2.37 -0.82
C PHE A 195 -1.29 -1.79 -1.70
N SER A 196 -0.16 -1.44 -1.09
CA SER A 196 1.05 -1.13 -1.83
C SER A 196 1.55 -2.36 -2.61
N ASN A 197 2.38 -2.14 -3.63
CA ASN A 197 2.95 -3.26 -4.39
C ASN A 197 3.76 -4.21 -3.49
N SER A 198 4.48 -3.68 -2.51
CA SER A 198 5.26 -4.50 -1.57
C SER A 198 4.35 -5.31 -0.63
N ASP A 199 3.20 -4.77 -0.23
CA ASP A 199 2.24 -5.47 0.62
C ASP A 199 1.53 -6.58 -0.15
N LYS A 200 1.20 -6.35 -1.42
CA LYS A 200 0.69 -7.40 -2.31
C LYS A 200 1.63 -8.59 -2.41
N TYR A 201 2.96 -8.34 -2.54
CA TYR A 201 3.94 -9.42 -2.50
C TYR A 201 3.99 -10.13 -1.15
N SER A 202 3.94 -9.39 -0.03
CA SER A 202 3.92 -9.96 1.31
C SER A 202 2.73 -10.88 1.49
N LEU A 203 1.54 -10.39 1.17
CA LEU A 203 0.29 -11.13 1.25
C LEU A 203 0.35 -12.40 0.40
N PHE A 204 0.73 -12.26 -0.87
CA PHE A 204 0.85 -13.38 -1.79
C PHE A 204 1.77 -14.48 -1.25
N PHE A 205 2.99 -14.14 -0.81
CA PHE A 205 3.93 -15.14 -0.30
C PHE A 205 3.48 -15.76 1.02
N THR A 206 2.81 -14.98 1.89
CA THR A 206 2.29 -15.50 3.16
C THR A 206 1.21 -16.55 2.93
N ILE A 207 0.22 -16.24 2.11
CA ILE A 207 -0.88 -17.18 1.83
C ILE A 207 -0.37 -18.46 1.19
N HIS A 208 0.59 -18.38 0.28
CA HIS A 208 1.17 -19.56 -0.38
C HIS A 208 2.05 -20.43 0.55
N GLN A 209 2.38 -19.97 1.75
CA GLN A 209 3.10 -20.76 2.76
C GLN A 209 2.18 -21.34 3.82
N LEU A 210 0.91 -20.91 3.90
CA LEU A 210 -0.06 -21.48 4.82
C LEU A 210 -0.39 -22.92 4.42
N PRO A 211 -0.59 -23.83 5.39
CA PRO A 211 -1.11 -25.16 5.11
C PRO A 211 -2.46 -25.06 4.37
N LYS A 212 -2.72 -25.98 3.44
CA LYS A 212 -3.95 -25.97 2.61
C LYS A 212 -5.25 -25.87 3.41
N MET A 213 -5.28 -26.36 4.66
CA MET A 213 -6.46 -26.27 5.55
C MET A 213 -6.75 -24.85 6.07
N GLN A 214 -5.87 -23.88 5.82
CA GLN A 214 -6.03 -22.48 6.25
C GLN A 214 -6.19 -21.53 5.06
N GLN A 215 -6.25 -22.07 3.84
CA GLN A 215 -6.38 -21.28 2.59
C GLN A 215 -7.85 -21.22 2.10
N GLU A 216 -8.75 -22.02 2.68
CA GLU A 216 -10.21 -22.01 2.50
C GLU A 216 -10.85 -21.05 3.54
#